data_61607ff49d1622cb1a5e5455cecac848
#
_entry.id   61607ff49d1622cb1a5e5455cecac848
#
_cell.length_a   1.000
_cell.length_b   1.000
_cell.length_c   1.000
_cell.angle_alpha   90.00
_cell.angle_beta   90.00
_cell.angle_gamma   90.00
#
_symmetry.space_group_name_H-M   'P 1'
#
loop_
_entity.id
_entity.type
_entity.pdbx_description
1 polymer ?
#
loop_
_entity_poly.entity_id
_entity_poly.type
_entity_poly.pdbx_seq_one_letter_code
_entity_poly.pdbx_strand_id
1 'polypeptide(L)'
;MNSTLVFDIETAFGILKRGESPEINPATGAPYEYVTSFDDHSNPPAVTGTWDCVAGVPPMSFYFQEQLHVLARIVEQRRWVASFNGISFDAPKLANFGLDIPKWKHFDLAAVLKELTGEYVSLDALAAVNLGSKKTGSGADAPLMWQRYKADPVKYQEDIWALLGYCMADCWLLWRLLMRIEKNGELIHPKLGRAVKLELPEGMV
;
A
#
# COMPACT_ATOMS: atom_id res chain seq x y z
N MET A 1 23.31 -5.55 -7.60
CA MET A 1 21.95 -6.02 -7.95
C MET A 1 20.94 -5.17 -7.21
N ASN A 2 20.06 -4.54 -7.95
CA ASN A 2 18.97 -3.77 -7.36
C ASN A 2 18.05 -4.75 -6.62
N SER A 3 17.79 -4.50 -5.35
CA SER A 3 16.98 -5.39 -4.54
C SER A 3 15.99 -4.59 -3.70
N THR A 4 15.02 -4.03 -4.40
CA THR A 4 13.93 -3.27 -3.81
C THR A 4 12.65 -4.08 -3.80
N LEU A 5 11.97 -4.07 -2.67
CA LEU A 5 10.62 -4.57 -2.51
C LEU A 5 9.69 -3.38 -2.34
N VAL A 6 8.81 -3.15 -3.30
CA VAL A 6 7.69 -2.22 -3.14
C VAL A 6 6.55 -2.97 -2.45
N PHE A 7 5.87 -2.35 -1.51
CA PHE A 7 4.72 -2.95 -0.85
C PHE A 7 3.60 -1.95 -0.58
N ASP A 8 2.41 -2.50 -0.40
CA ASP A 8 1.18 -1.83 0.01
C ASP A 8 0.31 -2.80 0.79
N ILE A 9 -0.55 -2.32 1.70
CA ILE A 9 -1.51 -3.17 2.41
C ILE A 9 -2.95 -2.70 2.22
N GLU A 10 -3.85 -3.68 2.20
CA GLU A 10 -5.27 -3.44 2.42
C GLU A 10 -5.66 -3.96 3.80
N THR A 11 -6.42 -3.18 4.56
CA THR A 11 -6.79 -3.54 5.94
C THR A 11 -8.08 -4.35 6.00
N ALA A 12 -8.23 -5.16 7.06
CA ALA A 12 -9.39 -6.02 7.23
C ALA A 12 -10.66 -5.27 7.69
N PHE A 13 -10.49 -4.17 8.43
CA PHE A 13 -11.61 -3.39 8.95
C PHE A 13 -11.62 -1.99 8.34
N GLY A 14 -12.82 -1.51 8.02
CA GLY A 14 -13.05 -0.15 7.58
C GLY A 14 -12.82 0.87 8.70
N ILE A 15 -12.88 2.16 8.36
CA ILE A 15 -12.79 3.23 9.34
C ILE A 15 -14.16 3.87 9.46
N LEU A 16 -14.77 3.78 10.64
CA LEU A 16 -16.06 4.41 10.93
C LEU A 16 -15.84 5.78 11.55
N LYS A 17 -16.25 6.82 10.86
CA LYS A 17 -16.15 8.18 11.38
C LYS A 17 -17.19 8.44 12.45
N ARG A 18 -16.88 9.36 13.36
CA ARG A 18 -17.80 9.76 14.43
C ARG A 18 -19.14 10.23 13.87
N GLY A 19 -20.23 9.59 14.30
CA GLY A 19 -21.58 9.90 13.87
C GLY A 19 -22.08 9.11 12.66
N GLU A 20 -21.22 8.30 12.02
CA GLU A 20 -21.64 7.34 11.02
C GLU A 20 -22.15 6.05 11.69
N SER A 21 -23.08 5.37 11.02
CA SER A 21 -23.54 4.05 11.43
C SER A 21 -22.87 2.99 10.55
N PRO A 22 -22.50 1.83 11.12
CA PRO A 22 -21.91 0.75 10.34
C PRO A 22 -22.92 0.22 9.31
N GLU A 23 -22.46 -0.07 8.12
CA GLU A 23 -23.24 -0.75 7.08
C GLU A 23 -23.44 -2.22 7.44
N ILE A 24 -24.52 -2.81 6.92
CA ILE A 24 -24.80 -4.24 7.11
C ILE A 24 -24.07 -5.06 6.05
N ASN A 25 -23.29 -6.03 6.48
CA ASN A 25 -22.64 -6.99 5.61
C ASN A 25 -23.67 -7.94 5.00
N PRO A 26 -23.93 -7.93 3.69
CA PRO A 26 -24.94 -8.77 3.05
C PRO A 26 -24.61 -10.28 3.09
N ALA A 27 -23.37 -10.64 3.44
CA ALA A 27 -22.96 -12.03 3.59
C ALA A 27 -23.39 -12.64 4.92
N THR A 28 -23.42 -11.82 5.99
CA THR A 28 -23.70 -12.28 7.36
C THR A 28 -25.02 -11.79 7.92
N GLY A 29 -25.55 -10.68 7.37
CA GLY A 29 -26.68 -9.94 7.96
C GLY A 29 -26.32 -9.13 9.21
N ALA A 30 -25.07 -9.14 9.63
CA ALA A 30 -24.54 -8.36 10.76
C ALA A 30 -23.83 -7.08 10.23
N PRO A 31 -23.61 -6.07 11.09
CA PRO A 31 -22.79 -4.93 10.72
C PRO A 31 -21.37 -5.36 10.30
N TYR A 32 -20.78 -4.63 9.35
CA TYR A 32 -19.34 -4.74 9.09
C TYR A 32 -18.53 -4.33 10.32
N GLU A 33 -17.34 -4.88 10.44
CA GLU A 33 -16.39 -4.51 11.47
C GLU A 33 -15.60 -3.27 11.05
N TYR A 34 -15.41 -2.34 11.99
CA TYR A 34 -14.72 -1.07 11.78
C TYR A 34 -13.79 -0.77 12.94
N VAL A 35 -12.77 0.01 12.65
CA VAL A 35 -11.98 0.75 13.63
C VAL A 35 -12.39 2.22 13.64
N THR A 36 -12.05 2.94 14.69
CA THR A 36 -12.47 4.35 14.86
C THR A 36 -11.40 5.36 14.43
N SER A 37 -10.20 4.90 14.11
CA SER A 37 -9.07 5.74 13.73
C SER A 37 -8.19 5.10 12.67
N PHE A 38 -7.62 5.93 11.81
CA PHE A 38 -6.55 5.56 10.89
C PHE A 38 -5.31 5.04 11.64
N ASP A 39 -5.04 5.61 12.82
CA ASP A 39 -3.89 5.27 13.66
C ASP A 39 -4.14 4.03 14.52
N ASP A 40 -5.27 3.35 14.36
CA ASP A 40 -5.51 2.07 15.01
C ASP A 40 -4.67 0.97 14.33
N HIS A 41 -3.51 0.73 14.90
CA HIS A 41 -2.57 -0.28 14.41
C HIS A 41 -3.00 -1.71 14.73
N SER A 42 -4.08 -1.91 15.51
CA SER A 42 -4.68 -3.24 15.75
C SER A 42 -5.50 -3.74 14.56
N ASN A 43 -5.85 -2.85 13.60
CA ASN A 43 -6.52 -3.23 12.36
C ASN A 43 -5.59 -4.11 11.51
N PRO A 44 -5.89 -5.42 11.37
CA PRO A 44 -4.97 -6.33 10.71
C PRO A 44 -4.90 -6.08 9.21
N PRO A 45 -3.76 -6.41 8.57
CA PRO A 45 -3.70 -6.45 7.12
C PRO A 45 -4.59 -7.60 6.60
N ALA A 46 -5.50 -7.29 5.70
CA ALA A 46 -6.26 -8.29 4.95
C ALA A 46 -5.37 -8.95 3.90
N VAL A 47 -4.64 -8.11 3.17
CA VAL A 47 -3.64 -8.54 2.19
C VAL A 47 -2.49 -7.55 2.16
N THR A 48 -1.28 -8.04 1.99
CA THR A 48 -0.08 -7.26 1.65
C THR A 48 0.34 -7.61 0.24
N GLY A 49 0.28 -6.65 -0.67
CA GLY A 49 0.82 -6.77 -2.01
C GLY A 49 2.28 -6.36 -2.06
N THR A 50 3.06 -7.03 -2.89
CA THR A 50 4.46 -6.69 -3.10
C THR A 50 4.82 -6.71 -4.58
N TRP A 51 5.65 -5.74 -5.00
CA TRP A 51 6.32 -5.75 -6.30
C TRP A 51 7.82 -5.93 -6.06
N ASP A 52 8.35 -7.09 -6.43
CA ASP A 52 9.74 -7.45 -6.18
C ASP A 52 10.60 -7.24 -7.43
N CYS A 53 11.64 -6.43 -7.32
CA CYS A 53 12.51 -6.02 -8.42
C CYS A 53 13.72 -6.91 -8.60
N VAL A 54 13.76 -8.06 -7.92
CA VAL A 54 14.87 -9.03 -8.05
C VAL A 54 14.65 -9.95 -9.25
N ALA A 55 15.65 -10.06 -10.10
CA ALA A 55 15.61 -10.95 -11.26
C ALA A 55 15.33 -12.41 -10.84
N GLY A 56 14.38 -13.05 -11.52
CA GLY A 56 14.00 -14.45 -11.26
C GLY A 56 12.95 -14.64 -10.16
N VAL A 57 12.52 -13.57 -9.50
CA VAL A 57 11.38 -13.60 -8.56
C VAL A 57 10.13 -13.10 -9.30
N PRO A 58 8.94 -13.70 -9.06
CA PRO A 58 7.70 -13.13 -9.59
C PRO A 58 7.59 -11.65 -9.23
N PRO A 59 7.32 -10.76 -10.18
CA PRO A 59 7.31 -9.32 -9.90
C PRO A 59 6.23 -8.93 -8.89
N MET A 60 5.12 -9.66 -8.88
CA MET A 60 3.99 -9.40 -7.98
C MET A 60 3.65 -10.62 -7.13
N SER A 61 3.49 -10.42 -5.84
CA SER A 61 3.05 -11.43 -4.88
C SER A 61 2.09 -10.83 -3.87
N PHE A 62 1.25 -11.70 -3.28
CA PHE A 62 0.31 -11.34 -2.23
C PHE A 62 0.51 -12.21 -1.01
N TYR A 63 0.40 -11.60 0.17
CA TYR A 63 0.55 -12.28 1.45
C TYR A 63 -0.65 -11.93 2.33
N PHE A 64 -1.35 -12.93 2.78
CA PHE A 64 -2.36 -12.79 3.81
C PHE A 64 -1.69 -12.73 5.20
N GLN A 65 -2.43 -12.34 6.21
CA GLN A 65 -1.90 -12.16 7.56
C GLN A 65 -1.09 -13.37 8.05
N GLU A 66 -1.56 -14.59 7.78
CA GLU A 66 -0.91 -15.83 8.20
C GLU A 66 0.44 -16.08 7.50
N GLN A 67 0.69 -15.39 6.38
CA GLN A 67 1.87 -15.52 5.54
C GLN A 67 2.91 -14.41 5.79
N LEU A 68 2.66 -13.47 6.71
CA LEU A 68 3.58 -12.37 6.99
C LEU A 68 4.97 -12.84 7.41
N HIS A 69 5.09 -14.02 8.05
CA HIS A 69 6.37 -14.63 8.38
C HIS A 69 7.20 -15.01 7.13
N VAL A 70 6.55 -15.31 6.00
CA VAL A 70 7.23 -15.55 4.71
C VAL A 70 7.71 -14.22 4.14
N LEU A 71 6.86 -13.19 4.17
CA LEU A 71 7.21 -11.85 3.71
C LEU A 71 8.35 -11.26 4.54
N ALA A 72 8.39 -11.48 5.85
CA ALA A 72 9.47 -11.02 6.73
C ALA A 72 10.85 -11.50 6.24
N ARG A 73 10.97 -12.78 5.84
CA ARG A 73 12.22 -13.34 5.28
C ARG A 73 12.61 -12.68 3.95
N ILE A 74 11.64 -12.31 3.13
CA ILE A 74 11.89 -11.58 1.87
C ILE A 74 12.37 -10.17 2.19
N VAL A 75 11.69 -9.46 3.10
CA VAL A 75 12.08 -8.13 3.57
C VAL A 75 13.52 -8.13 4.09
N GLU A 76 13.93 -9.13 4.88
CA GLU A 76 15.30 -9.27 5.38
C GLU A 76 16.35 -9.32 4.26
N GLN A 77 16.03 -10.01 3.17
CA GLN A 77 16.92 -10.22 2.03
C GLN A 77 17.00 -9.04 1.06
N ARG A 78 16.11 -8.04 1.19
CA ARG A 78 16.10 -6.87 0.30
C ARG A 78 16.92 -5.74 0.90
N ARG A 79 17.65 -5.02 0.04
CA ARG A 79 18.42 -3.84 0.45
C ARG A 79 17.48 -2.69 0.80
N TRP A 80 16.44 -2.49 0.02
CA TRP A 80 15.45 -1.45 0.19
C TRP A 80 14.02 -1.99 0.22
N VAL A 81 13.20 -1.33 0.98
CA VAL A 81 11.74 -1.52 0.99
C VAL A 81 11.11 -0.17 0.69
N ALA A 82 10.15 -0.12 -0.23
CA ALA A 82 9.51 1.10 -0.63
C ALA A 82 8.00 1.06 -0.40
N SER A 83 7.44 2.17 0.05
CA SER A 83 6.00 2.36 0.22
C SER A 83 5.57 3.78 -0.13
N PHE A 84 4.27 4.01 -0.12
CA PHE A 84 3.67 5.32 -0.20
C PHE A 84 2.83 5.60 1.04
N ASN A 85 3.30 6.45 1.94
CA ASN A 85 2.74 6.71 3.28
C ASN A 85 2.84 5.51 4.26
N GLY A 86 3.62 4.49 3.93
CA GLY A 86 3.67 3.24 4.70
C GLY A 86 4.44 3.36 6.01
N ILE A 87 5.36 4.31 6.17
CA ILE A 87 6.04 4.53 7.46
C ILE A 87 5.05 4.90 8.55
N SER A 88 4.03 5.70 8.21
CA SER A 88 3.03 6.15 9.18
C SER A 88 1.79 5.26 9.26
N PHE A 89 1.52 4.44 8.25
CA PHE A 89 0.30 3.64 8.16
C PHE A 89 0.55 2.13 8.11
N ASP A 90 1.23 1.65 7.08
CA ASP A 90 1.36 0.22 6.81
C ASP A 90 2.34 -0.48 7.75
N ALA A 91 3.54 0.09 7.91
CA ALA A 91 4.59 -0.53 8.70
C ALA A 91 4.23 -0.70 10.18
N PRO A 92 3.58 0.26 10.87
CA PRO A 92 3.12 0.05 12.24
C PRO A 92 2.08 -1.06 12.36
N LYS A 93 1.18 -1.20 11.37
CA LYS A 93 0.21 -2.29 11.35
C LYS A 93 0.90 -3.65 11.14
N LEU A 94 1.78 -3.75 10.14
CA LEU A 94 2.55 -4.97 9.89
C LEU A 94 3.38 -5.40 11.10
N ALA A 95 3.98 -4.45 11.83
CA ALA A 95 4.76 -4.73 13.04
C ALA A 95 3.91 -5.37 14.15
N ASN A 96 2.67 -4.93 14.34
CA ASN A 96 1.74 -5.55 15.29
C ASN A 96 1.42 -7.02 14.96
N PHE A 97 1.60 -7.42 13.70
CA PHE A 97 1.36 -8.79 13.22
C PHE A 97 2.67 -9.53 12.90
N GLY A 98 3.78 -9.08 13.48
CA GLY A 98 5.07 -9.80 13.46
C GLY A 98 5.96 -9.52 12.25
N LEU A 99 5.66 -8.50 11.44
CA LEU A 99 6.53 -8.07 10.36
C LEU A 99 7.05 -6.65 10.64
N ASP A 100 8.28 -6.55 11.14
CA ASP A 100 8.97 -5.28 11.32
C ASP A 100 9.78 -4.88 10.08
N ILE A 101 9.61 -3.64 9.63
CA ILE A 101 10.38 -3.07 8.52
C ILE A 101 11.36 -2.06 9.09
N PRO A 102 12.69 -2.35 9.05
CA PRO A 102 13.69 -1.43 9.59
C PRO A 102 13.66 -0.07 8.91
N LYS A 103 13.56 1.01 9.70
CA LYS A 103 13.46 2.39 9.18
C LYS A 103 14.61 2.78 8.25
N TRP A 104 15.82 2.28 8.50
CA TRP A 104 17.01 2.64 7.73
C TRP A 104 16.98 2.15 6.27
N LYS A 105 16.16 1.14 5.97
CA LYS A 105 15.96 0.63 4.59
C LYS A 105 14.57 0.89 4.03
N HIS A 106 13.73 1.62 4.74
CA HIS A 106 12.37 1.92 4.33
C HIS A 106 12.30 3.30 3.66
N PHE A 107 12.14 3.32 2.36
CA PHE A 107 11.91 4.54 1.57
C PHE A 107 10.42 4.78 1.42
N ASP A 108 9.93 5.90 1.93
CA ASP A 108 8.53 6.31 1.81
C ASP A 108 8.43 7.56 0.94
N LEU A 109 7.92 7.37 -0.29
CA LEU A 109 7.84 8.46 -1.25
C LEU A 109 6.94 9.62 -0.80
N ALA A 110 5.84 9.33 -0.08
CA ALA A 110 4.97 10.38 0.45
C ALA A 110 5.66 11.20 1.55
N ALA A 111 6.41 10.54 2.43
CA ALA A 111 7.16 11.19 3.49
C ALA A 111 8.26 12.10 2.92
N VAL A 112 9.03 11.62 1.96
CA VAL A 112 10.09 12.40 1.28
C VAL A 112 9.50 13.61 0.57
N LEU A 113 8.40 13.45 -0.17
CA LEU A 113 7.73 14.59 -0.83
C LEU A 113 7.22 15.61 0.16
N LYS A 114 6.62 15.17 1.28
CA LYS A 114 6.15 16.05 2.35
C LYS A 114 7.31 16.81 3.02
N GLU A 115 8.42 16.16 3.26
CA GLU A 115 9.62 16.81 3.81
C GLU A 115 10.16 17.89 2.88
N LEU A 116 10.25 17.62 1.57
CA LEU A 116 10.78 18.56 0.58
C LEU A 116 9.85 19.71 0.25
N THR A 117 8.54 19.54 0.42
CA THR A 117 7.54 20.51 -0.07
C THR A 117 6.66 21.11 1.01
N GLY A 118 6.57 20.49 2.17
CA GLY A 118 5.60 20.82 3.22
C GLY A 118 4.18 20.32 2.91
N GLU A 119 3.94 19.78 1.71
CA GLU A 119 2.61 19.42 1.22
C GLU A 119 2.40 17.91 1.17
N TYR A 120 1.24 17.46 1.64
CA TYR A 120 0.80 16.08 1.45
C TYR A 120 0.18 15.90 0.06
N VAL A 121 0.51 14.77 -0.57
CA VAL A 121 -0.04 14.34 -1.86
C VAL A 121 -0.51 12.89 -1.78
N SER A 122 -1.57 12.53 -2.49
CA SER A 122 -1.98 11.13 -2.63
C SER A 122 -1.25 10.44 -3.78
N LEU A 123 -1.10 9.12 -3.71
CA LEU A 123 -0.51 8.30 -4.77
C LEU A 123 -1.24 8.50 -6.11
N ASP A 124 -2.57 8.53 -6.07
CA ASP A 124 -3.41 8.72 -7.26
C ASP A 124 -3.16 10.08 -7.94
N ALA A 125 -3.16 11.18 -7.16
CA ALA A 125 -2.89 12.51 -7.70
C ALA A 125 -1.46 12.61 -8.28
N LEU A 126 -0.47 12.00 -7.62
CA LEU A 126 0.90 11.99 -8.08
C LEU A 126 1.06 11.15 -9.36
N ALA A 127 0.43 9.98 -9.42
CA ALA A 127 0.42 9.11 -10.59
C ALA A 127 -0.29 9.75 -11.78
N ALA A 128 -1.40 10.45 -11.55
CA ALA A 128 -2.15 11.13 -12.61
C ALA A 128 -1.28 12.14 -13.37
N VAL A 129 -0.55 13.00 -12.66
CA VAL A 129 0.27 14.06 -13.30
C VAL A 129 1.60 13.55 -13.86
N ASN A 130 2.15 12.46 -13.28
CA ASN A 130 3.46 11.96 -13.68
C ASN A 130 3.41 10.78 -14.66
N LEU A 131 2.36 9.98 -14.61
CA LEU A 131 2.24 8.74 -15.39
C LEU A 131 1.03 8.75 -16.35
N GLY A 132 0.15 9.76 -16.24
CA GLY A 132 -1.13 9.78 -16.95
C GLY A 132 -2.08 8.66 -16.51
N SER A 133 -1.84 8.05 -15.36
CA SER A 133 -2.62 6.93 -14.83
C SER A 133 -3.54 7.41 -13.72
N LYS A 134 -4.76 6.85 -13.67
CA LYS A 134 -5.71 7.08 -12.56
C LYS A 134 -6.02 5.74 -11.91
N LYS A 135 -6.21 5.74 -10.59
CA LYS A 135 -6.80 4.61 -9.88
C LYS A 135 -8.20 4.31 -10.41
N THR A 136 -8.56 3.05 -10.45
CA THR A 136 -9.87 2.57 -10.92
C THR A 136 -10.84 2.28 -9.79
N GLY A 137 -10.60 2.76 -8.57
CA GLY A 137 -11.46 2.51 -7.43
C GLY A 137 -11.04 3.21 -6.14
N SER A 138 -11.81 3.01 -5.08
CA SER A 138 -11.61 3.60 -3.75
C SER A 138 -11.11 2.53 -2.77
N GLY A 139 -9.96 2.77 -2.12
CA GLY A 139 -9.47 1.89 -1.04
C GLY A 139 -10.42 1.81 0.17
N ALA A 140 -11.44 2.68 0.25
CA ALA A 140 -12.45 2.60 1.29
C ALA A 140 -13.33 1.35 1.20
N ASP A 141 -13.46 0.76 0.00
CA ASP A 141 -14.29 -0.44 -0.22
C ASP A 141 -13.52 -1.74 0.08
N ALA A 142 -12.19 -1.69 0.10
CA ALA A 142 -11.32 -2.84 0.29
C ALA A 142 -11.62 -3.65 1.57
N PRO A 143 -11.79 -3.02 2.76
CA PRO A 143 -12.16 -3.76 3.97
C PRO A 143 -13.53 -4.43 3.90
N LEU A 144 -14.49 -3.81 3.19
CA LEU A 144 -15.84 -4.37 3.04
C LEU A 144 -15.81 -5.60 2.11
N MET A 145 -15.03 -5.52 1.03
CA MET A 145 -14.78 -6.66 0.12
C MET A 145 -14.14 -7.82 0.86
N TRP A 146 -13.12 -7.54 1.68
CA TRP A 146 -12.48 -8.57 2.50
C TRP A 146 -13.45 -9.27 3.42
N GLN A 147 -14.26 -8.53 4.16
CA GLN A 147 -15.22 -9.11 5.12
C GLN A 147 -16.32 -9.93 4.44
N ARG A 148 -16.82 -9.50 3.27
CA ARG A 148 -17.74 -10.31 2.47
C ARG A 148 -17.11 -11.62 2.01
N TYR A 149 -15.90 -11.53 1.44
CA TYR A 149 -15.16 -12.71 1.00
C TYR A 149 -14.87 -13.67 2.16
N LYS A 150 -14.45 -13.19 3.31
CA LYS A 150 -14.20 -14.04 4.49
C LYS A 150 -15.46 -14.74 4.99
N ALA A 151 -16.63 -14.11 4.87
CA ALA A 151 -17.90 -14.69 5.30
C ALA A 151 -18.43 -15.77 4.32
N ASP A 152 -18.27 -15.57 3.00
CA ASP A 152 -18.66 -16.53 1.97
C ASP A 152 -17.72 -16.42 0.75
N PRO A 153 -16.59 -17.17 0.76
CA PRO A 153 -15.58 -17.09 -0.30
C PRO A 153 -16.09 -17.53 -1.68
N VAL A 154 -17.10 -18.36 -1.73
CA VAL A 154 -17.66 -18.84 -3.02
C VAL A 154 -18.52 -17.75 -3.66
N LYS A 155 -19.43 -17.17 -2.88
CA LYS A 155 -20.36 -16.14 -3.38
C LYS A 155 -19.64 -14.83 -3.69
N TYR A 156 -18.62 -14.46 -2.91
CA TYR A 156 -17.90 -13.18 -3.03
C TYR A 156 -16.49 -13.34 -3.56
N GLN A 157 -16.25 -14.31 -4.44
CA GLN A 157 -14.95 -14.54 -5.07
C GLN A 157 -14.46 -13.32 -5.86
N GLU A 158 -15.35 -12.56 -6.46
CA GLU A 158 -14.98 -11.35 -7.20
C GLU A 158 -14.41 -10.25 -6.28
N ASP A 159 -14.86 -10.19 -5.03
CA ASP A 159 -14.34 -9.22 -4.05
C ASP A 159 -12.86 -9.42 -3.76
N ILE A 160 -12.39 -10.68 -3.61
CA ILE A 160 -10.95 -10.92 -3.40
C ILE A 160 -10.14 -10.54 -4.63
N TRP A 161 -10.62 -10.82 -5.84
CA TRP A 161 -9.91 -10.41 -7.06
C TRP A 161 -9.83 -8.89 -7.21
N ALA A 162 -10.91 -8.17 -6.86
CA ALA A 162 -10.91 -6.72 -6.85
C ALA A 162 -9.91 -6.17 -5.81
N LEU A 163 -9.92 -6.72 -4.59
CA LEU A 163 -9.01 -6.34 -3.52
C LEU A 163 -7.53 -6.53 -3.92
N LEU A 164 -7.19 -7.71 -4.47
CA LEU A 164 -5.84 -7.98 -4.98
C LEU A 164 -5.48 -7.02 -6.12
N GLY A 165 -6.43 -6.69 -6.99
CA GLY A 165 -6.26 -5.73 -8.06
C GLY A 165 -5.93 -4.31 -7.57
N TYR A 166 -6.55 -3.86 -6.48
CA TYR A 166 -6.24 -2.58 -5.84
C TYR A 166 -4.82 -2.54 -5.30
N CYS A 167 -4.47 -3.50 -4.47
CA CYS A 167 -3.15 -3.61 -3.87
C CYS A 167 -2.04 -3.72 -4.93
N MET A 168 -2.32 -4.46 -6.03
CA MET A 168 -1.42 -4.53 -7.18
C MET A 168 -1.24 -3.18 -7.87
N ALA A 169 -2.34 -2.45 -8.09
CA ALA A 169 -2.29 -1.16 -8.77
C ALA A 169 -1.45 -0.15 -7.98
N ASP A 170 -1.54 -0.14 -6.65
CA ASP A 170 -0.78 0.78 -5.80
C ASP A 170 0.71 0.44 -5.80
N CYS A 171 1.09 -0.82 -5.66
CA CYS A 171 2.47 -1.26 -5.81
C CYS A 171 3.04 -0.92 -7.20
N TRP A 172 2.26 -1.16 -8.26
CA TRP A 172 2.67 -0.88 -9.65
C TRP A 172 2.85 0.62 -9.91
N LEU A 173 1.91 1.46 -9.44
CA LEU A 173 2.01 2.92 -9.60
C LEU A 173 3.23 3.45 -8.86
N LEU A 174 3.46 3.01 -7.63
CA LEU A 174 4.64 3.40 -6.86
C LEU A 174 5.92 2.98 -7.59
N TRP A 175 6.02 1.73 -8.05
CA TRP A 175 7.16 1.25 -8.82
C TRP A 175 7.44 2.14 -10.05
N ARG A 176 6.41 2.48 -10.82
CA ARG A 176 6.56 3.35 -11.99
C ARG A 176 7.03 4.76 -11.63
N LEU A 177 6.60 5.29 -10.49
CA LEU A 177 7.08 6.59 -10.00
C LEU A 177 8.56 6.52 -9.60
N LEU A 178 9.00 5.45 -8.93
CA LEU A 178 10.41 5.23 -8.60
C LEU A 178 11.27 5.15 -9.87
N MET A 179 10.84 4.40 -10.88
CA MET A 179 11.52 4.33 -12.18
C MET A 179 11.60 5.69 -12.88
N ARG A 180 10.55 6.53 -12.73
CA ARG A 180 10.58 7.88 -13.27
C ARG A 180 11.57 8.78 -12.53
N ILE A 181 11.65 8.67 -11.19
CA ILE A 181 12.64 9.39 -10.38
C ILE A 181 14.05 8.99 -10.81
N GLU A 182 14.32 7.69 -10.91
CA GLU A 182 15.62 7.18 -11.35
C GLU A 182 16.04 7.74 -12.72
N LYS A 183 15.09 7.83 -13.63
CA LYS A 183 15.36 8.31 -14.99
C LYS A 183 15.52 9.83 -15.07
N ASN A 184 14.68 10.59 -14.36
CA ASN A 184 14.51 12.03 -14.58
C ASN A 184 15.03 12.88 -13.41
N GLY A 185 15.25 12.29 -12.22
CA GLY A 185 15.65 13.00 -11.00
C GLY A 185 14.56 13.89 -10.41
N GLU A 186 13.30 13.76 -10.88
CA GLU A 186 12.22 14.65 -10.44
C GLU A 186 10.82 14.08 -10.68
N LEU A 187 9.86 14.58 -9.91
CA LEU A 187 8.42 14.38 -10.12
C LEU A 187 7.69 15.73 -10.13
N ILE A 188 6.63 15.83 -10.94
CA ILE A 188 5.71 16.96 -10.87
C ILE A 188 4.81 16.80 -9.64
N HIS A 189 4.82 17.80 -8.76
CA HIS A 189 3.96 17.82 -7.58
C HIS A 189 2.57 18.38 -7.95
N PRO A 190 1.48 17.61 -7.77
CA PRO A 190 0.16 17.98 -8.30
C PRO A 190 -0.40 19.27 -7.70
N LYS A 191 -0.18 19.55 -6.41
CA LYS A 191 -0.65 20.79 -5.78
C LYS A 191 0.20 22.02 -6.11
N LEU A 192 1.51 21.82 -6.30
CA LEU A 192 2.44 22.92 -6.59
C LEU A 192 2.54 23.23 -8.09
N GLY A 193 2.11 22.32 -8.95
CA GLY A 193 2.17 22.47 -10.40
C GLY A 193 3.61 22.57 -10.96
N ARG A 194 4.62 22.16 -10.18
CA ARG A 194 6.05 22.24 -10.56
C ARG A 194 6.79 20.97 -10.25
N ALA A 195 7.94 20.79 -10.93
CA ALA A 195 8.84 19.69 -10.63
C ALA A 195 9.49 19.85 -9.25
N VAL A 196 9.62 18.73 -8.55
CA VAL A 196 10.36 18.57 -7.30
C VAL A 196 11.48 17.58 -7.56
N LYS A 197 12.72 18.01 -7.34
CA LYS A 197 13.89 17.14 -7.46
C LYS A 197 13.94 16.13 -6.34
N LEU A 198 14.23 14.89 -6.70
CA LEU A 198 14.27 13.74 -5.83
C LEU A 198 15.43 12.83 -6.23
N GLU A 199 16.13 12.33 -5.23
CA GLU A 199 17.16 11.31 -5.42
C GLU A 199 16.74 10.03 -4.69
N LEU A 200 16.83 8.90 -5.38
CA LEU A 200 16.62 7.61 -4.75
C LEU A 200 17.89 7.16 -4.02
N PRO A 201 17.77 6.41 -2.93
CA PRO A 201 18.92 5.80 -2.29
C PRO A 201 19.73 4.94 -3.26
N GLU A 202 21.05 4.94 -3.11
CA GLU A 202 21.95 4.17 -3.97
C GLU A 202 21.58 2.68 -4.05
N GLY A 203 21.43 2.17 -5.28
CA GLY A 203 21.09 0.79 -5.57
C GLY A 203 19.65 0.41 -5.23
N MET A 204 18.74 1.39 -5.21
CA MET A 204 17.32 1.13 -4.98
C MET A 204 16.61 0.61 -6.23
N VAL A 205 16.88 1.15 -7.42
CA VAL A 205 16.28 0.75 -8.71
C VAL A 205 17.32 0.59 -9.78
#